data_c8db4fa487d2c499f998ef3c5ea820d8
#
_entry.id   c8db4fa487d2c499f998ef3c5ea820d8
#
_cell.length_a   1.000
_cell.length_b   1.000
_cell.length_c   1.000
_cell.angle_alpha   90.00
_cell.angle_beta   90.00
_cell.angle_gamma   90.00
#
_symmetry.space_group_name_H-M   'P 1'
#
loop_
_entity.id
_entity.type
_entity.pdbx_description
1 polymer ?
#
loop_
_entity_poly.entity_id
_entity_poly.type
_entity_poly.pdbx_seq_one_letter_code
_entity_poly.pdbx_strand_id
1 'polypeptide(L)'
;MSLGTKILNNKEILDAVNKRRNFAIISHPDAGKTTLTEKLLLYGGAIQQAGAVKARGNQRKATSDWMELEKQRGISITSTVLQFEYERSVINLLDTPGHQDFSEDTYRTLAAADNAVMLEDAAKGLEPQTRKLFEVCKMRKIPIFTFINKMDRPGREPFSLLDEIESELGLNTLPINWPIGSGEEFRGVIDRFSREVILFDKAVRGKQSNEKRLSLEDKELSKYVERDLLENSLEELEVLDEAGSKFEKEKVFNGSLTPVFFGSAMTNFGVRPFLDSFLKMAQKPTSRNSNKGDIEPASDEFSGFVFKLQANMDPKHRDRVAFIRVCSGKFEKDMSVKHSRTGKTIRLSRPQKIFGQDREVVDDAYPGDVIGLNNPGMFSIGDTLYTGAHLEYEGIPSFSPEIFSWLRNPNPSAFKNFRKGVNELREEGAVQILYDFDESKRDPILAAVGQLQLEVVTHRLKSEYGVDANLEAMPYQLARWISDGWPAIEKLGRIFNCKIVKDCWNRPVILFKNEWNLNQFIEDNNQLTLNKVAPVVSGVEPIVL
;
A
#
# COMPACT_ATOMS: atom_id res chain seq x y z
N MET A 1 24.72 -30.03 1.17
CA MET A 1 25.56 -28.82 1.04
C MET A 1 26.59 -28.81 2.15
N SER A 2 27.85 -28.45 1.85
CA SER A 2 28.90 -28.38 2.86
C SER A 2 28.69 -27.18 3.78
N LEU A 3 29.20 -27.23 5.02
CA LEU A 3 29.07 -26.11 6.01
C LEU A 3 29.60 -24.79 5.43
N GLY A 4 30.64 -24.83 4.61
CA GLY A 4 31.21 -23.66 3.95
C GLY A 4 30.28 -23.02 2.90
N THR A 5 29.52 -23.82 2.17
CA THR A 5 28.53 -23.30 1.18
C THR A 5 27.33 -22.63 1.88
N LYS A 6 26.90 -23.17 3.03
CA LYS A 6 25.84 -22.53 3.85
C LYS A 6 26.26 -21.18 4.43
N ILE A 7 27.49 -21.07 4.94
CA ILE A 7 28.02 -19.80 5.51
C ILE A 7 28.14 -18.72 4.43
N LEU A 8 28.57 -19.10 3.21
CA LEU A 8 28.68 -18.17 2.08
C LEU A 8 27.31 -17.69 1.61
N ASN A 9 26.30 -18.57 1.50
CA ASN A 9 24.94 -18.21 1.13
C ASN A 9 24.31 -17.24 2.15
N ASN A 10 24.46 -17.50 3.45
CA ASN A 10 23.92 -16.63 4.49
C ASN A 10 24.52 -15.23 4.45
N LYS A 11 25.81 -15.11 4.14
CA LYS A 11 26.46 -13.81 4.02
C LYS A 11 25.95 -13.02 2.80
N GLU A 12 25.79 -13.69 1.65
CA GLU A 12 25.22 -13.09 0.44
C GLU A 12 23.80 -12.56 0.69
N ILE A 13 22.95 -13.38 1.32
CA ILE A 13 21.56 -13.00 1.64
C ILE A 13 21.55 -11.83 2.62
N LEU A 14 22.38 -11.85 3.66
CA LEU A 14 22.45 -10.77 4.64
C LEU A 14 22.93 -9.46 4.02
N ASP A 15 23.92 -9.50 3.14
CA ASP A 15 24.41 -8.32 2.41
C ASP A 15 23.33 -7.77 1.47
N ALA A 16 22.55 -8.66 0.82
CA ALA A 16 21.42 -8.26 -0.01
C ALA A 16 20.29 -7.61 0.80
N VAL A 17 19.92 -8.17 1.95
CA VAL A 17 18.92 -7.61 2.88
C VAL A 17 19.36 -6.23 3.38
N ASN A 18 20.64 -6.08 3.72
CA ASN A 18 21.19 -4.82 4.21
C ASN A 18 21.05 -3.66 3.21
N LYS A 19 21.10 -3.96 1.92
CA LYS A 19 20.97 -2.97 0.84
C LYS A 19 19.51 -2.62 0.50
N ARG A 20 18.53 -3.37 0.99
CA ARG A 20 17.12 -3.21 0.59
C ARG A 20 16.34 -2.32 1.55
N ARG A 21 15.45 -1.51 0.97
CA ARG A 21 14.46 -0.72 1.69
C ARG A 21 13.14 -0.82 0.97
N ASN A 22 12.13 -1.28 1.70
CA ASN A 22 10.77 -1.39 1.18
C ASN A 22 9.89 -0.40 1.90
N PHE A 23 9.14 0.39 1.17
CA PHE A 23 8.15 1.26 1.79
C PHE A 23 6.94 1.48 0.90
N ALA A 24 5.82 1.73 1.54
CA ALA A 24 4.60 2.17 0.89
C ALA A 24 4.37 3.66 1.16
N ILE A 25 3.80 4.38 0.20
CA ILE A 25 3.36 5.77 0.42
C ILE A 25 1.88 5.75 0.77
N ILE A 26 1.53 6.25 1.95
CA ILE A 26 0.17 6.42 2.40
C ILE A 26 -0.20 7.91 2.42
N SER A 27 -1.35 8.25 1.89
CA SER A 27 -1.81 9.64 1.83
C SER A 27 -3.30 9.75 1.53
N HIS A 28 -3.86 10.90 1.80
CA HIS A 28 -5.13 11.31 1.21
C HIS A 28 -4.98 11.58 -0.31
N PRO A 29 -6.06 11.46 -1.11
CA PRO A 29 -6.07 11.96 -2.49
C PRO A 29 -5.59 13.41 -2.58
N ASP A 30 -4.87 13.73 -3.64
CA ASP A 30 -4.31 15.07 -3.91
C ASP A 30 -3.19 15.56 -2.96
N ALA A 31 -2.76 14.79 -1.95
CA ALA A 31 -1.60 15.16 -1.12
C ALA A 31 -0.28 15.25 -1.92
N GLY A 32 -0.25 14.73 -3.16
CA GLY A 32 0.90 14.79 -4.06
C GLY A 32 1.68 13.48 -4.16
N LYS A 33 1.03 12.34 -3.84
CA LYS A 33 1.64 11.01 -3.84
C LYS A 33 2.29 10.67 -5.18
N THR A 34 1.54 10.72 -6.28
CA THR A 34 2.06 10.43 -7.63
C THR A 34 3.24 11.35 -7.99
N THR A 35 3.18 12.62 -7.58
CA THR A 35 4.29 13.56 -7.80
C THR A 35 5.53 13.14 -7.02
N LEU A 36 5.40 12.78 -5.74
CA LEU A 36 6.52 12.32 -4.92
C LEU A 36 7.10 11.02 -5.49
N THR A 37 6.26 10.04 -5.84
CA THR A 37 6.68 8.79 -6.50
C THR A 37 7.53 9.05 -7.74
N GLU A 38 7.07 9.91 -8.65
CA GLU A 38 7.83 10.27 -9.86
C GLU A 38 9.16 10.94 -9.55
N LYS A 39 9.22 11.77 -8.50
CA LYS A 39 10.48 12.43 -8.09
C LYS A 39 11.48 11.44 -7.50
N LEU A 40 11.01 10.49 -6.68
CA LEU A 40 11.88 9.42 -6.16
C LEU A 40 12.47 8.57 -7.30
N LEU A 41 11.65 8.22 -8.30
CA LEU A 41 12.10 7.51 -9.50
C LEU A 41 13.10 8.33 -10.34
N LEU A 42 12.89 9.65 -10.41
CA LEU A 42 13.81 10.56 -11.10
C LEU A 42 15.19 10.60 -10.42
N TYR A 43 15.23 10.68 -9.08
CA TYR A 43 16.48 10.65 -8.32
C TYR A 43 17.16 9.29 -8.38
N GLY A 44 16.40 8.19 -8.43
CA GLY A 44 16.92 6.85 -8.67
C GLY A 44 17.36 6.58 -10.12
N GLY A 45 17.20 7.55 -11.03
CA GLY A 45 17.56 7.39 -12.45
C GLY A 45 16.66 6.42 -13.23
N ALA A 46 15.59 5.94 -12.61
CA ALA A 46 14.63 5.02 -13.24
C ALA A 46 13.78 5.68 -14.32
N ILE A 47 13.61 7.00 -14.23
CA ILE A 47 12.97 7.83 -15.26
C ILE A 47 13.88 9.03 -15.58
N GLN A 48 13.87 9.48 -16.85
CA GLN A 48 14.71 10.61 -17.28
C GLN A 48 14.09 11.98 -16.99
N GLN A 49 12.77 12.03 -16.89
CA GLN A 49 12.02 13.25 -16.62
C GLN A 49 10.70 12.91 -15.93
N ALA A 50 10.44 13.51 -14.77
CA ALA A 50 9.17 13.35 -14.07
C ALA A 50 8.03 14.00 -14.89
N GLY A 51 6.89 13.30 -15.03
CA GLY A 51 5.78 13.70 -15.90
C GLY A 51 6.01 13.46 -17.40
N ALA A 52 7.10 12.79 -17.76
CA ALA A 52 7.43 12.44 -19.13
C ALA A 52 7.47 10.93 -19.34
N VAL A 53 6.33 10.30 -19.29
CA VAL A 53 6.15 9.05 -20.04
C VAL A 53 6.04 9.43 -21.51
N LYS A 54 6.79 8.76 -22.40
CA LYS A 54 6.80 9.00 -23.85
C LYS A 54 5.38 9.18 -24.38
N ALA A 55 4.93 10.40 -24.47
CA ALA A 55 3.64 10.74 -25.07
C ALA A 55 3.83 10.99 -26.56
N ARG A 56 3.43 10.04 -27.37
CA ARG A 56 2.85 10.37 -28.67
C ARG A 56 1.40 10.77 -28.41
N GLY A 57 1.15 12.07 -28.29
CA GLY A 57 -0.20 12.62 -28.10
C GLY A 57 -0.40 13.31 -26.73
N ASN A 58 -1.06 14.41 -26.76
CA ASN A 58 -1.27 15.53 -25.85
C ASN A 58 -1.68 15.29 -24.37
N GLN A 59 -1.29 14.19 -23.71
CA GLN A 59 -1.57 14.01 -22.27
C GLN A 59 -0.32 13.50 -21.54
N ARG A 60 0.10 14.23 -20.50
CA ARG A 60 1.12 13.82 -19.53
C ARG A 60 0.55 12.68 -18.68
N LYS A 61 1.19 11.50 -18.70
CA LYS A 61 0.73 10.32 -17.96
C LYS A 61 1.77 9.96 -16.90
N ALA A 62 1.32 9.71 -15.67
CA ALA A 62 2.17 9.21 -14.60
C ALA A 62 2.60 7.76 -14.86
N THR A 63 3.81 7.39 -14.45
CA THR A 63 4.33 6.01 -14.62
C THR A 63 3.56 5.01 -13.76
N SER A 64 3.02 5.44 -12.62
CA SER A 64 2.23 4.64 -11.69
C SER A 64 0.79 4.40 -12.16
N ASP A 65 0.19 5.36 -12.90
CA ASP A 65 -1.22 5.30 -13.32
C ASP A 65 -1.33 4.75 -14.74
N TRP A 66 -1.50 3.45 -14.87
CA TRP A 66 -1.49 2.77 -16.16
C TRP A 66 -2.88 2.38 -16.70
N MET A 67 -3.89 2.23 -15.82
CA MET A 67 -5.26 1.93 -16.25
C MET A 67 -5.92 3.12 -16.96
N GLU A 68 -6.76 2.83 -17.95
CA GLU A 68 -7.47 3.88 -18.70
C GLU A 68 -8.38 4.71 -17.78
N LEU A 69 -9.00 4.08 -16.80
CA LEU A 69 -9.87 4.75 -15.83
C LEU A 69 -9.07 5.65 -14.87
N GLU A 70 -7.87 5.24 -14.46
CA GLU A 70 -6.95 6.08 -13.68
C GLU A 70 -6.57 7.35 -14.43
N LYS A 71 -6.26 7.19 -15.73
CA LYS A 71 -5.90 8.32 -16.60
C LYS A 71 -7.06 9.28 -16.86
N GLN A 72 -8.29 8.76 -16.98
CA GLN A 72 -9.48 9.58 -17.22
C GLN A 72 -9.88 10.37 -15.96
N ARG A 73 -9.75 9.77 -14.78
CA ARG A 73 -10.18 10.38 -13.52
C ARG A 73 -9.05 11.08 -12.76
N GLY A 74 -7.77 10.83 -13.13
CA GLY A 74 -6.61 11.42 -12.45
C GLY A 74 -6.38 10.88 -11.03
N ILE A 75 -6.85 9.66 -10.74
CA ILE A 75 -6.69 9.00 -9.44
C ILE A 75 -6.08 7.61 -9.62
N SER A 76 -5.19 7.21 -8.72
CA SER A 76 -4.67 5.84 -8.68
C SER A 76 -5.71 4.90 -8.10
N ILE A 77 -6.03 3.83 -8.82
CA ILE A 77 -7.03 2.81 -8.45
C ILE A 77 -6.35 1.56 -7.91
N THR A 78 -5.22 1.18 -8.50
CA THR A 78 -4.47 -0.01 -8.13
C THR A 78 -3.10 0.35 -7.60
N SER A 79 -2.60 -0.44 -6.66
CA SER A 79 -1.21 -0.32 -6.20
C SER A 79 -0.22 -0.76 -7.28
N THR A 80 0.91 -0.09 -7.34
CA THR A 80 2.00 -0.40 -8.27
C THR A 80 3.29 -0.65 -7.51
N VAL A 81 4.06 -1.65 -7.94
CA VAL A 81 5.38 -1.94 -7.40
C VAL A 81 6.44 -1.34 -8.32
N LEU A 82 7.31 -0.53 -7.74
CA LEU A 82 8.38 0.17 -8.46
C LEU A 82 9.70 -0.13 -7.77
N GLN A 83 10.65 -0.72 -8.48
CA GLN A 83 11.96 -1.00 -7.93
C GLN A 83 13.02 -0.18 -8.67
N PHE A 84 13.88 0.48 -7.93
CA PHE A 84 14.99 1.26 -8.47
C PHE A 84 16.21 1.21 -7.53
N GLU A 85 17.36 1.56 -8.07
CA GLU A 85 18.57 1.70 -7.29
C GLU A 85 18.84 3.17 -7.00
N TYR A 86 19.26 3.47 -5.77
CA TYR A 86 19.73 4.79 -5.39
C TYR A 86 20.95 4.65 -4.50
N GLU A 87 22.05 5.27 -4.89
CA GLU A 87 23.39 5.11 -4.30
C GLU A 87 23.79 3.63 -4.24
N ARG A 88 23.74 2.99 -3.09
CA ARG A 88 24.09 1.57 -2.92
C ARG A 88 22.91 0.74 -2.41
N SER A 89 21.73 1.31 -2.45
CA SER A 89 20.52 0.70 -1.94
C SER A 89 19.57 0.30 -3.08
N VAL A 90 18.91 -0.82 -2.90
CA VAL A 90 17.78 -1.26 -3.74
C VAL A 90 16.49 -0.84 -3.04
N ILE A 91 15.70 -0.03 -3.70
CA ILE A 91 14.47 0.52 -3.15
C ILE A 91 13.28 -0.15 -3.82
N ASN A 92 12.40 -0.74 -3.02
CA ASN A 92 11.12 -1.25 -3.44
C ASN A 92 10.03 -0.28 -2.95
N LEU A 93 9.54 0.54 -3.85
CA LEU A 93 8.47 1.49 -3.61
C LEU A 93 7.14 0.85 -3.97
N LEU A 94 6.24 0.77 -3.01
CA LEU A 94 4.89 0.28 -3.15
C LEU A 94 3.96 1.50 -3.23
N ASP A 95 3.60 1.90 -4.43
CA ASP A 95 2.70 3.03 -4.65
C ASP A 95 1.25 2.58 -4.43
N THR A 96 0.57 3.13 -3.43
CA THR A 96 -0.77 2.71 -3.01
C THR A 96 -1.86 3.62 -3.60
N PRO A 97 -3.11 3.13 -3.80
CA PRO A 97 -4.21 4.03 -4.12
C PRO A 97 -4.43 5.08 -3.03
N GLY A 98 -4.70 6.33 -3.43
CA GLY A 98 -5.01 7.40 -2.48
C GLY A 98 -6.48 7.43 -2.07
N HIS A 99 -7.40 6.92 -2.91
CA HIS A 99 -8.84 7.01 -2.68
C HIS A 99 -9.33 5.97 -1.66
N GLN A 100 -10.23 6.39 -0.75
CA GLN A 100 -10.74 5.53 0.34
C GLN A 100 -11.41 4.24 -0.15
N ASP A 101 -12.05 4.26 -1.31
CA ASP A 101 -12.73 3.10 -1.89
C ASP A 101 -11.76 1.95 -2.20
N PHE A 102 -10.47 2.24 -2.34
CA PHE A 102 -9.42 1.25 -2.61
C PHE A 102 -8.53 0.96 -1.40
N SER A 103 -8.99 1.26 -0.19
CA SER A 103 -8.25 1.03 1.06
C SER A 103 -7.87 -0.44 1.27
N GLU A 104 -8.66 -1.38 0.76
CA GLU A 104 -8.34 -2.82 0.84
C GLU A 104 -7.10 -3.20 0.02
N ASP A 105 -6.92 -2.63 -1.19
CA ASP A 105 -5.68 -2.82 -1.98
C ASP A 105 -4.48 -2.16 -1.30
N THR A 106 -4.67 -0.98 -0.70
CA THR A 106 -3.64 -0.32 0.12
C THR A 106 -3.23 -1.20 1.30
N TYR A 107 -4.19 -1.80 2.00
CA TYR A 107 -3.91 -2.69 3.14
C TYR A 107 -3.11 -3.94 2.73
N ARG A 108 -3.48 -4.57 1.61
CA ARG A 108 -2.73 -5.71 1.05
C ARG A 108 -1.31 -5.32 0.69
N THR A 109 -1.15 -4.16 0.11
CA THR A 109 0.16 -3.61 -0.27
C THR A 109 1.02 -3.28 0.96
N LEU A 110 0.42 -2.71 2.00
CA LEU A 110 1.08 -2.52 3.30
C LEU A 110 1.53 -3.83 3.95
N ALA A 111 0.85 -4.95 3.66
CA ALA A 111 1.30 -6.26 4.11
C ALA A 111 2.65 -6.70 3.49
N ALA A 112 3.07 -6.07 2.40
CA ALA A 112 4.36 -6.31 1.74
C ALA A 112 5.41 -5.23 2.07
N ALA A 113 5.05 -4.16 2.80
CA ALA A 113 5.96 -3.07 3.16
C ALA A 113 6.66 -3.32 4.50
N ASP A 114 7.87 -2.80 4.64
CA ASP A 114 8.63 -2.76 5.90
C ASP A 114 8.58 -1.37 6.56
N ASN A 115 8.27 -0.34 5.79
CA ASN A 115 8.14 1.05 6.22
C ASN A 115 6.96 1.71 5.52
N ALA A 116 6.45 2.80 6.05
CA ALA A 116 5.47 3.65 5.40
C ALA A 116 5.97 5.10 5.36
N VAL A 117 5.67 5.79 4.25
CA VAL A 117 5.84 7.24 4.14
C VAL A 117 4.45 7.85 4.15
N MET A 118 4.12 8.54 5.23
CA MET A 118 2.88 9.29 5.38
C MET A 118 3.08 10.67 4.73
N LEU A 119 2.30 10.95 3.71
CA LEU A 119 2.38 12.20 2.95
C LEU A 119 1.20 13.10 3.33
N GLU A 120 1.50 14.29 3.82
CA GLU A 120 0.52 15.28 4.21
C GLU A 120 0.61 16.54 3.36
N ASP A 121 -0.52 17.20 3.16
CA ASP A 121 -0.61 18.51 2.52
C ASP A 121 -0.45 19.60 3.59
N ALA A 122 0.56 20.46 3.47
CA ALA A 122 0.82 21.54 4.43
C ALA A 122 -0.38 22.47 4.67
N ALA A 123 -1.28 22.60 3.69
CA ALA A 123 -2.47 23.43 3.83
C ALA A 123 -3.63 22.73 4.56
N LYS A 124 -3.72 21.40 4.41
CA LYS A 124 -4.87 20.61 4.90
C LYS A 124 -4.59 19.87 6.20
N GLY A 125 -3.33 19.44 6.43
CA GLY A 125 -2.94 18.61 7.56
C GLY A 125 -3.46 17.17 7.43
N LEU A 126 -3.83 16.56 8.56
CA LEU A 126 -4.33 15.19 8.64
C LEU A 126 -5.76 15.07 8.09
N GLU A 127 -5.90 14.35 7.00
CA GLU A 127 -7.19 14.08 6.37
C GLU A 127 -7.72 12.66 6.74
N PRO A 128 -9.04 12.40 6.66
CA PRO A 128 -9.65 11.16 7.17
C PRO A 128 -9.05 9.87 6.62
N GLN A 129 -8.64 9.87 5.35
CA GLN A 129 -8.03 8.69 4.74
C GLN A 129 -6.64 8.41 5.33
N THR A 130 -5.84 9.44 5.58
CA THR A 130 -4.51 9.32 6.20
C THR A 130 -4.63 8.68 7.58
N ARG A 131 -5.63 9.09 8.40
CA ARG A 131 -5.91 8.49 9.72
C ARG A 131 -6.23 7.01 9.62
N LYS A 132 -7.10 6.60 8.69
CA LYS A 132 -7.45 5.18 8.49
C LYS A 132 -6.21 4.35 8.12
N LEU A 133 -5.36 4.85 7.24
CA LEU A 133 -4.14 4.16 6.81
C LEU A 133 -3.07 4.13 7.90
N PHE A 134 -2.99 5.18 8.73
CA PHE A 134 -2.15 5.19 9.92
C PHE A 134 -2.52 4.06 10.89
N GLU A 135 -3.82 3.88 11.18
CA GLU A 135 -4.27 2.79 12.06
C GLU A 135 -3.85 1.41 11.53
N VAL A 136 -3.88 1.23 10.21
CA VAL A 136 -3.39 -0.01 9.57
C VAL A 136 -1.88 -0.20 9.80
N CYS A 137 -1.09 0.85 9.63
CA CYS A 137 0.36 0.80 9.89
C CYS A 137 0.64 0.48 11.36
N LYS A 138 -0.10 1.09 12.28
CA LYS A 138 0.00 0.87 13.74
C LYS A 138 -0.31 -0.58 14.12
N MET A 139 -1.44 -1.13 13.61
CA MET A 139 -1.80 -2.54 13.84
C MET A 139 -0.72 -3.52 13.36
N ARG A 140 -0.05 -3.19 12.26
CA ARG A 140 1.00 -4.02 11.66
C ARG A 140 2.41 -3.68 12.17
N LYS A 141 2.55 -2.72 13.07
CA LYS A 141 3.83 -2.22 13.61
C LYS A 141 4.79 -1.79 12.49
N ILE A 142 4.28 -1.12 11.46
CA ILE A 142 5.07 -0.58 10.36
C ILE A 142 5.59 0.80 10.77
N PRO A 143 6.92 1.06 10.79
CA PRO A 143 7.49 2.38 11.04
C PRO A 143 6.99 3.41 10.04
N ILE A 144 6.66 4.61 10.52
CA ILE A 144 6.13 5.70 9.72
C ILE A 144 7.13 6.84 9.66
N PHE A 145 7.37 7.35 8.46
CA PHE A 145 8.11 8.57 8.16
C PHE A 145 7.13 9.58 7.56
N THR A 146 7.06 10.77 8.11
CA THR A 146 6.10 11.79 7.66
C THR A 146 6.77 12.78 6.72
N PHE A 147 6.17 13.03 5.57
CA PHE A 147 6.60 14.07 4.63
C PHE A 147 5.48 15.10 4.47
N ILE A 148 5.70 16.30 5.01
CA ILE A 148 4.80 17.45 4.87
C ILE A 148 5.11 18.13 3.54
N ASN A 149 4.20 17.97 2.59
CA ASN A 149 4.35 18.34 1.19
C ASN A 149 3.67 19.68 0.89
N LYS A 150 4.03 20.27 -0.25
CA LYS A 150 3.46 21.51 -0.80
C LYS A 150 3.82 22.77 0.00
N MET A 151 4.97 22.78 0.64
CA MET A 151 5.49 23.98 1.31
C MET A 151 5.66 25.19 0.37
N ASP A 152 5.65 24.96 -0.95
CA ASP A 152 5.64 26.01 -1.99
C ASP A 152 4.30 26.72 -2.16
N ARG A 153 3.29 26.38 -1.35
CA ARG A 153 1.96 26.98 -1.34
C ARG A 153 1.62 27.50 0.05
N PRO A 154 0.70 28.49 0.17
CA PRO A 154 0.21 28.90 1.47
C PRO A 154 -0.30 27.68 2.26
N GLY A 155 0.21 27.49 3.45
CA GLY A 155 -0.09 26.36 4.31
C GLY A 155 -0.29 26.79 5.76
N ARG A 156 -0.48 25.81 6.62
CA ARG A 156 -0.56 25.99 8.08
C ARG A 156 0.86 26.13 8.65
N GLU A 157 0.94 26.71 9.83
CA GLU A 157 2.19 26.82 10.58
C GLU A 157 2.77 25.44 10.88
N PRO A 158 4.10 25.23 10.70
CA PRO A 158 4.75 23.94 10.91
C PRO A 158 4.49 23.31 12.29
N PHE A 159 4.55 24.08 13.37
CA PHE A 159 4.22 23.60 14.71
C PHE A 159 2.78 23.09 14.82
N SER A 160 1.81 23.79 14.22
CA SER A 160 0.41 23.36 14.23
C SER A 160 0.20 22.00 13.54
N LEU A 161 0.99 21.70 12.50
CA LEU A 161 0.95 20.40 11.81
C LEU A 161 1.57 19.29 12.68
N LEU A 162 2.65 19.57 13.39
CA LEU A 162 3.24 18.62 14.34
C LEU A 162 2.29 18.32 15.49
N ASP A 163 1.70 19.35 16.10
CA ASP A 163 0.72 19.20 17.20
C ASP A 163 -0.49 18.37 16.78
N GLU A 164 -0.98 18.52 15.53
CA GLU A 164 -2.09 17.73 15.00
C GLU A 164 -1.71 16.26 14.89
N ILE A 165 -0.51 15.93 14.37
CA ILE A 165 -0.01 14.55 14.29
C ILE A 165 0.08 13.94 15.69
N GLU A 166 0.64 14.66 16.66
CA GLU A 166 0.82 14.17 18.02
C GLU A 166 -0.52 13.97 18.75
N SER A 167 -1.40 14.97 18.66
CA SER A 167 -2.69 14.94 19.38
C SER A 167 -3.68 13.94 18.79
N GLU A 168 -3.75 13.83 17.46
CA GLU A 168 -4.75 12.99 16.81
C GLU A 168 -4.30 11.53 16.60
N LEU A 169 -3.01 11.32 16.29
CA LEU A 169 -2.48 9.97 16.05
C LEU A 169 -1.80 9.35 17.28
N GLY A 170 -1.48 10.18 18.29
CA GLY A 170 -0.67 9.73 19.45
C GLY A 170 0.74 9.32 19.03
N LEU A 171 1.27 9.96 17.99
CA LEU A 171 2.55 9.66 17.36
C LEU A 171 3.50 10.84 17.56
N ASN A 172 4.51 10.69 18.41
CA ASN A 172 5.49 11.75 18.64
C ASN A 172 6.20 12.13 17.35
N THR A 173 6.49 13.42 17.17
CA THR A 173 7.15 13.94 15.98
C THR A 173 8.62 14.25 16.23
N LEU A 174 9.45 14.01 15.21
CA LEU A 174 10.86 14.39 15.20
C LEU A 174 11.18 15.11 13.88
N PRO A 175 11.08 16.42 13.80
CA PRO A 175 11.54 17.16 12.62
C PRO A 175 13.02 16.89 12.34
N ILE A 176 13.31 16.41 11.13
CA ILE A 176 14.67 16.16 10.64
C ILE A 176 15.20 17.40 9.93
N ASN A 177 14.33 18.08 9.21
CA ASN A 177 14.59 19.38 8.62
C ASN A 177 13.51 20.39 9.05
N TRP A 178 13.82 21.66 8.93
CA TRP A 178 12.88 22.75 9.22
C TRP A 178 12.76 23.68 8.02
N PRO A 179 11.55 24.14 7.65
CA PRO A 179 11.35 24.96 6.47
C PRO A 179 11.83 26.40 6.71
N ILE A 180 12.40 27.02 5.68
CA ILE A 180 12.71 28.44 5.65
C ILE A 180 11.60 29.13 4.86
N GLY A 181 10.63 29.68 5.60
CA GLY A 181 9.43 30.25 5.05
C GLY A 181 8.41 29.24 4.53
N SER A 182 7.32 29.75 4.01
CA SER A 182 6.22 28.97 3.42
C SER A 182 5.62 29.69 2.21
N GLY A 183 4.89 28.97 1.34
CA GLY A 183 4.28 29.56 0.16
C GLY A 183 5.30 30.13 -0.82
N GLU A 184 5.10 31.37 -1.25
CA GLU A 184 6.01 32.06 -2.16
C GLU A 184 7.37 32.39 -1.53
N GLU A 185 7.42 32.46 -0.21
CA GLU A 185 8.63 32.72 0.57
C GLU A 185 9.42 31.45 0.90
N PHE A 186 8.95 30.28 0.52
CA PHE A 186 9.68 29.02 0.74
C PHE A 186 11.00 28.99 -0.04
N ARG A 187 12.14 29.11 0.68
CA ARG A 187 13.48 29.19 0.10
C ARG A 187 14.24 27.88 0.15
N GLY A 188 13.96 27.05 1.12
CA GLY A 188 14.69 25.81 1.38
C GLY A 188 14.35 25.22 2.73
N VAL A 189 15.24 24.37 3.22
CA VAL A 189 15.13 23.77 4.55
C VAL A 189 16.46 23.87 5.30
N ILE A 190 16.40 23.89 6.62
CA ILE A 190 17.56 23.73 7.49
C ILE A 190 17.59 22.29 7.97
N ASP A 191 18.67 21.56 7.71
CA ASP A 191 18.90 20.27 8.35
C ASP A 191 19.16 20.49 9.85
N ARG A 192 18.30 19.92 10.69
CA ARG A 192 18.32 20.17 12.13
C ARG A 192 19.60 19.69 12.80
N PHE A 193 20.17 18.57 12.32
CA PHE A 193 21.32 17.94 12.95
C PHE A 193 22.65 18.44 12.44
N SER A 194 22.79 18.64 11.13
CA SER A 194 24.03 19.20 10.54
C SER A 194 24.09 20.72 10.59
N ARG A 195 22.97 21.41 10.84
CA ARG A 195 22.84 22.86 10.78
C ARG A 195 23.22 23.47 9.43
N GLU A 196 23.06 22.68 8.36
CA GLU A 196 23.23 23.16 6.99
C GLU A 196 21.91 23.69 6.45
N VAL A 197 21.98 24.82 5.77
CA VAL A 197 20.90 25.36 4.96
C VAL A 197 20.95 24.70 3.59
N ILE A 198 19.87 24.04 3.21
CA ILE A 198 19.73 23.39 1.91
C ILE A 198 18.79 24.23 1.06
N LEU A 199 19.36 24.90 0.09
CA LEU A 199 18.67 25.75 -0.87
C LEU A 199 18.43 25.00 -2.17
N PHE A 200 17.36 25.34 -2.86
CA PHE A 200 16.98 24.69 -4.10
C PHE A 200 16.79 25.71 -5.21
N ASP A 201 17.49 25.50 -6.32
CA ASP A 201 17.22 26.28 -7.53
C ASP A 201 15.86 25.91 -8.10
N LYS A 202 15.10 26.89 -8.60
CA LYS A 202 13.86 26.63 -9.33
C LYS A 202 14.19 25.79 -10.57
N ALA A 203 14.09 24.48 -10.44
CA ALA A 203 14.35 23.57 -11.56
C ALA A 203 13.35 23.79 -12.68
N VAL A 204 13.82 23.60 -13.92
CA VAL A 204 12.90 23.46 -15.05
C VAL A 204 11.97 22.27 -14.74
N ARG A 205 10.68 22.46 -14.91
CA ARG A 205 9.63 21.51 -14.57
C ARG A 205 10.00 20.10 -15.07
N GLY A 206 10.08 19.12 -14.15
CA GLY A 206 10.38 17.73 -14.48
C GLY A 206 11.86 17.33 -14.48
N LYS A 207 12.80 18.20 -14.14
CA LYS A 207 14.22 17.88 -13.96
C LYS A 207 14.61 17.88 -12.48
N GLN A 208 15.74 17.27 -12.14
CA GLN A 208 16.33 17.38 -10.82
C GLN A 208 16.67 18.85 -10.52
N SER A 209 16.41 19.31 -9.28
CA SER A 209 16.90 20.61 -8.82
C SER A 209 18.35 20.47 -8.37
N ASN A 210 19.14 21.50 -8.62
CA ASN A 210 20.45 21.60 -8.00
C ASN A 210 20.27 22.04 -6.53
N GLU A 211 20.87 21.29 -5.62
CA GLU A 211 20.92 21.63 -4.22
C GLU A 211 22.20 22.42 -3.93
N LYS A 212 22.06 23.51 -3.23
CA LYS A 212 23.18 24.27 -2.68
C LYS A 212 23.13 24.13 -1.16
N ARG A 213 24.17 23.55 -0.57
CA ARG A 213 24.32 23.41 0.87
C ARG A 213 25.27 24.47 1.38
N LEU A 214 24.82 25.25 2.35
CA LEU A 214 25.59 26.33 2.95
C LEU A 214 25.57 26.18 4.48
N SER A 215 26.68 26.48 5.11
CA SER A 215 26.72 26.65 6.57
C SER A 215 25.93 27.90 6.97
N LEU A 216 25.34 27.91 8.17
CA LEU A 216 24.69 29.09 8.74
C LEU A 216 25.61 30.33 8.82
N GLU A 217 26.94 30.10 8.90
CA GLU A 217 27.94 31.17 8.96
C GLU A 217 28.34 31.66 7.55
N ASP A 218 27.86 31.06 6.48
CA ASP A 218 28.28 31.41 5.13
C ASP A 218 27.72 32.75 4.72
N LYS A 219 28.59 33.67 4.35
CA LYS A 219 28.22 35.03 3.91
C LYS A 219 27.38 35.03 2.64
N GLU A 220 27.42 33.95 1.84
CA GLU A 220 26.60 33.85 0.65
C GLU A 220 25.13 33.61 0.97
N LEU A 221 24.78 33.16 2.18
CA LEU A 221 23.43 32.83 2.57
C LEU A 221 22.47 34.04 2.42
N SER A 222 22.95 35.24 2.75
CA SER A 222 22.19 36.48 2.61
C SER A 222 21.83 36.85 1.16
N LYS A 223 22.43 36.21 0.15
CA LYS A 223 22.03 36.39 -1.26
C LYS A 223 20.79 35.59 -1.63
N TYR A 224 20.44 34.57 -0.86
CA TYR A 224 19.39 33.59 -1.18
C TYR A 224 18.22 33.65 -0.22
N VAL A 225 18.47 34.02 1.03
CA VAL A 225 17.47 34.04 2.10
C VAL A 225 17.48 35.43 2.77
N GLU A 226 16.32 36.03 2.93
CA GLU A 226 16.13 37.26 3.68
C GLU A 226 16.48 37.01 5.16
N ARG A 227 17.11 38.00 5.77
CA ARG A 227 17.64 37.86 7.13
C ARG A 227 16.56 37.54 8.16
N ASP A 228 15.46 38.28 8.13
CA ASP A 228 14.36 38.13 9.08
C ASP A 228 13.73 36.72 8.96
N LEU A 229 13.60 36.19 7.72
CA LEU A 229 13.07 34.86 7.46
C LEU A 229 13.97 33.76 8.02
N LEU A 230 15.29 33.92 7.90
CA LEU A 230 16.25 32.99 8.45
C LEU A 230 16.26 33.03 9.98
N GLU A 231 16.27 34.24 10.57
CA GLU A 231 16.26 34.45 12.03
C GLU A 231 15.02 33.80 12.65
N ASN A 232 13.83 34.01 12.09
CA ASN A 232 12.59 33.37 12.55
C ASN A 232 12.70 31.83 12.51
N SER A 233 13.20 31.27 11.39
CA SER A 233 13.34 29.80 11.28
C SER A 233 14.37 29.24 12.28
N LEU A 234 15.39 30.02 12.66
CA LEU A 234 16.38 29.60 13.66
C LEU A 234 15.81 29.67 15.07
N GLU A 235 15.01 30.69 15.40
CA GLU A 235 14.29 30.78 16.68
C GLU A 235 13.34 29.60 16.86
N GLU A 236 12.60 29.24 15.82
CA GLU A 236 11.73 28.05 15.82
C GLU A 236 12.51 26.75 16.03
N LEU A 237 13.70 26.63 15.43
CA LEU A 237 14.60 25.49 15.64
C LEU A 237 15.14 25.41 17.07
N GLU A 238 15.43 26.54 17.71
CA GLU A 238 15.87 26.59 19.10
C GLU A 238 14.76 26.05 20.02
N VAL A 239 13.51 26.43 19.79
CA VAL A 239 12.36 25.90 20.53
C VAL A 239 12.27 24.36 20.39
N LEU A 240 12.46 23.82 19.18
CA LEU A 240 12.47 22.37 18.94
C LEU A 240 13.63 21.65 19.65
N ASP A 241 14.78 22.30 19.75
CA ASP A 241 15.93 21.71 20.43
C ASP A 241 15.78 21.71 21.95
N GLU A 242 15.16 22.77 22.49
CA GLU A 242 14.82 22.84 23.93
C GLU A 242 13.76 21.78 24.31
N ALA A 243 12.83 21.46 23.40
CA ALA A 243 11.87 20.38 23.57
C ALA A 243 12.53 18.98 23.65
N GLY A 244 13.82 18.87 23.26
CA GLY A 244 14.67 17.73 23.56
C GLY A 244 14.42 16.46 22.75
N SER A 245 13.62 16.50 21.67
CA SER A 245 13.34 15.34 20.82
C SER A 245 14.62 14.85 20.13
N LYS A 246 14.99 13.59 20.38
CA LYS A 246 16.17 12.92 19.79
C LYS A 246 15.73 11.76 18.92
N PHE A 247 16.57 11.45 17.94
CA PHE A 247 16.37 10.24 17.13
C PHE A 247 16.62 8.99 17.97
N GLU A 248 15.54 8.26 18.24
CA GLU A 248 15.57 6.99 18.93
C GLU A 248 15.03 5.91 17.99
N LYS A 249 15.94 5.12 17.44
CA LYS A 249 15.64 4.11 16.44
C LYS A 249 14.55 3.13 16.90
N GLU A 250 14.56 2.73 18.16
CA GLU A 250 13.57 1.83 18.75
C GLU A 250 12.17 2.45 18.77
N LYS A 251 12.05 3.75 19.04
CA LYS A 251 10.78 4.47 19.03
C LYS A 251 10.22 4.61 17.62
N VAL A 252 11.09 4.80 16.62
CA VAL A 252 10.66 4.80 15.21
C VAL A 252 10.15 3.41 14.82
N PHE A 253 10.88 2.36 15.16
CA PHE A 253 10.53 0.99 14.75
C PHE A 253 9.33 0.41 15.48
N ASN A 254 9.03 0.85 16.69
CA ASN A 254 7.81 0.44 17.39
C ASN A 254 6.59 1.33 17.07
N GLY A 255 6.75 2.35 16.22
CA GLY A 255 5.67 3.22 15.75
C GLY A 255 5.23 4.28 16.78
N SER A 256 6.07 4.65 17.76
CA SER A 256 5.78 5.72 18.73
C SER A 256 6.41 7.07 18.36
N LEU A 257 7.30 7.11 17.39
CA LEU A 257 8.00 8.31 16.90
C LEU A 257 8.03 8.31 15.37
N THR A 258 7.70 9.43 14.75
CA THR A 258 7.84 9.63 13.31
C THR A 258 8.89 10.70 13.00
N PRO A 259 9.94 10.39 12.20
CA PRO A 259 10.77 11.40 11.58
C PRO A 259 9.94 12.25 10.60
N VAL A 260 9.97 13.58 10.73
CA VAL A 260 9.18 14.50 9.92
C VAL A 260 10.09 15.31 8.99
N PHE A 261 9.66 15.41 7.74
CA PHE A 261 10.36 16.15 6.69
C PHE A 261 9.43 17.16 6.06
N PHE A 262 9.89 18.39 5.88
CA PHE A 262 9.18 19.44 5.15
C PHE A 262 9.76 19.59 3.74
N GLY A 263 8.87 19.78 2.75
CA GLY A 263 9.31 19.95 1.39
C GLY A 263 8.20 20.21 0.38
N SER A 264 8.58 20.20 -0.90
CA SER A 264 7.66 20.27 -2.03
C SER A 264 8.08 19.31 -3.12
N ALA A 265 7.28 18.26 -3.33
CA ALA A 265 7.50 17.31 -4.41
C ALA A 265 7.40 17.99 -5.80
N MET A 266 6.54 18.99 -5.96
CA MET A 266 6.36 19.70 -7.23
C MET A 266 7.63 20.43 -7.65
N THR A 267 8.27 21.13 -6.73
CA THR A 267 9.48 21.91 -6.97
C THR A 267 10.78 21.14 -6.76
N ASN A 268 10.71 19.90 -6.30
CA ASN A 268 11.81 19.04 -5.86
C ASN A 268 12.52 19.50 -4.56
N PHE A 269 11.94 20.44 -3.82
CA PHE A 269 12.55 20.94 -2.60
C PHE A 269 12.40 19.93 -1.46
N GLY A 270 13.50 19.57 -0.81
CA GLY A 270 13.54 18.65 0.31
C GLY A 270 13.40 17.15 -0.05
N VAL A 271 13.16 16.78 -1.33
CA VAL A 271 12.94 15.38 -1.72
C VAL A 271 14.20 14.54 -1.63
N ARG A 272 15.33 15.04 -2.12
CA ARG A 272 16.62 14.34 -2.00
C ARG A 272 17.10 14.22 -0.56
N PRO A 273 17.12 15.30 0.26
CA PRO A 273 17.44 15.19 1.69
C PRO A 273 16.54 14.20 2.44
N PHE A 274 15.25 14.16 2.08
CA PHE A 274 14.34 13.14 2.60
C PHE A 274 14.82 11.73 2.25
N LEU A 275 15.11 11.46 0.98
CA LEU A 275 15.51 10.12 0.51
C LEU A 275 16.83 9.68 1.18
N ASP A 276 17.82 10.58 1.24
CA ASP A 276 19.13 10.34 1.88
C ASP A 276 18.98 9.99 3.38
N SER A 277 18.13 10.71 4.09
CA SER A 277 17.88 10.51 5.52
C SER A 277 17.01 9.27 5.75
N PHE A 278 15.98 9.06 4.93
CA PHE A 278 15.13 7.88 4.98
C PHE A 278 15.95 6.59 4.85
N LEU A 279 16.85 6.50 3.86
CA LEU A 279 17.69 5.31 3.67
C LEU A 279 18.57 4.96 4.88
N LYS A 280 19.01 5.96 5.63
CA LYS A 280 19.81 5.76 6.86
C LYS A 280 18.97 5.30 8.03
N MET A 281 17.73 5.80 8.14
CA MET A 281 16.83 5.58 9.29
C MET A 281 15.85 4.44 9.09
N ALA A 282 15.45 4.15 7.84
CA ALA A 282 14.43 3.17 7.53
C ALA A 282 14.84 1.74 7.88
N GLN A 283 13.86 0.97 8.29
CA GLN A 283 14.01 -0.44 8.61
C GLN A 283 14.34 -1.25 7.35
N LYS A 284 15.28 -2.17 7.49
CA LYS A 284 15.57 -3.19 6.47
C LYS A 284 14.45 -4.22 6.45
N PRO A 285 14.37 -5.11 5.45
CA PRO A 285 13.46 -6.25 5.50
C PRO A 285 13.59 -7.01 6.83
N THR A 286 12.46 -7.20 7.50
CA THR A 286 12.39 -7.80 8.84
C THR A 286 11.81 -9.19 8.82
N SER A 287 11.91 -9.87 9.96
CA SER A 287 11.25 -11.14 10.21
C SER A 287 9.73 -11.02 10.03
N ARG A 288 9.12 -12.12 9.64
CA ARG A 288 7.68 -12.21 9.44
C ARG A 288 7.10 -13.35 10.26
N ASN A 289 6.00 -13.05 10.96
CA ASN A 289 5.32 -14.04 11.80
C ASN A 289 4.62 -15.12 10.95
N SER A 290 4.74 -16.36 11.42
CA SER A 290 4.22 -17.56 10.77
C SER A 290 3.70 -18.57 11.79
N ASN A 291 3.15 -19.67 11.29
CA ASN A 291 2.78 -20.84 12.11
C ASN A 291 3.95 -21.47 12.88
N LYS A 292 5.21 -21.06 12.61
CA LYS A 292 6.44 -21.49 13.28
C LYS A 292 7.11 -20.39 14.11
N GLY A 293 6.44 -19.29 14.32
CA GLY A 293 7.03 -18.06 14.87
C GLY A 293 7.66 -17.19 13.78
N ASP A 294 8.56 -16.31 14.19
CA ASP A 294 9.16 -15.33 13.29
C ASP A 294 10.22 -15.97 12.38
N ILE A 295 10.09 -15.76 11.08
CA ILE A 295 11.02 -16.23 10.05
C ILE A 295 11.96 -15.09 9.66
N GLU A 296 13.25 -15.29 9.93
CA GLU A 296 14.29 -14.32 9.63
C GLU A 296 14.57 -14.23 8.12
N PRO A 297 14.76 -13.01 7.57
CA PRO A 297 15.07 -12.80 6.15
C PRO A 297 16.34 -13.55 5.70
N ALA A 298 17.36 -13.62 6.54
CA ALA A 298 18.63 -14.27 6.24
C ALA A 298 18.61 -15.80 6.39
N SER A 299 17.42 -16.43 6.51
CA SER A 299 17.28 -17.89 6.51
C SER A 299 17.76 -18.49 5.19
N ASP A 300 18.29 -19.72 5.24
CA ASP A 300 18.67 -20.48 4.03
C ASP A 300 17.46 -20.94 3.20
N GLU A 301 16.31 -21.14 3.86
CA GLU A 301 15.09 -21.61 3.22
C GLU A 301 14.33 -20.43 2.58
N PHE A 302 14.02 -20.59 1.29
CA PHE A 302 13.20 -19.61 0.58
C PHE A 302 11.77 -19.61 1.12
N SER A 303 11.24 -18.42 1.30
CA SER A 303 9.81 -18.22 1.45
C SER A 303 9.35 -16.94 0.77
N GLY A 304 8.13 -16.99 0.26
CA GLY A 304 7.46 -15.86 -0.40
C GLY A 304 5.99 -15.77 -0.01
N PHE A 305 5.45 -14.56 -0.02
CA PHE A 305 4.08 -14.26 0.35
C PHE A 305 3.35 -13.56 -0.80
N VAL A 306 2.24 -14.14 -1.25
CA VAL A 306 1.39 -13.57 -2.30
C VAL A 306 0.50 -12.48 -1.69
N PHE A 307 0.77 -11.23 -2.01
CA PHE A 307 -0.01 -10.13 -1.44
C PHE A 307 -0.96 -9.46 -2.45
N LYS A 308 -0.74 -9.67 -3.75
CA LYS A 308 -1.56 -9.07 -4.80
C LYS A 308 -1.67 -9.99 -6.01
N LEU A 309 -2.85 -10.00 -6.62
CA LEU A 309 -3.12 -10.58 -7.93
C LEU A 309 -3.58 -9.48 -8.87
N GLN A 310 -3.20 -9.57 -10.13
CA GLN A 310 -3.64 -8.62 -11.14
C GLN A 310 -3.80 -9.30 -12.51
N ALA A 311 -4.98 -9.15 -13.11
CA ALA A 311 -5.25 -9.64 -14.46
C ALA A 311 -5.17 -8.51 -15.49
N ASN A 312 -5.05 -8.90 -16.75
CA ASN A 312 -5.20 -8.03 -17.92
C ASN A 312 -4.32 -6.75 -17.89
N MET A 313 -3.09 -6.86 -17.33
CA MET A 313 -2.13 -5.75 -17.33
C MET A 313 -1.75 -5.33 -18.76
N ASP A 314 -1.68 -6.28 -19.69
CA ASP A 314 -1.53 -6.01 -21.14
C ASP A 314 -2.87 -6.34 -21.82
N PRO A 315 -3.55 -5.35 -22.44
CA PRO A 315 -4.79 -5.58 -23.19
C PRO A 315 -4.68 -6.62 -24.32
N LYS A 316 -3.46 -6.85 -24.83
CA LYS A 316 -3.19 -7.82 -25.89
C LYS A 316 -2.98 -9.25 -25.35
N HIS A 317 -2.58 -9.36 -24.10
CA HIS A 317 -2.29 -10.63 -23.44
C HIS A 317 -3.17 -10.74 -22.19
N ARG A 318 -4.17 -11.63 -22.21
CA ARG A 318 -5.04 -11.93 -21.07
C ARG A 318 -4.30 -12.78 -20.04
N ASP A 319 -3.21 -12.23 -19.49
CA ASP A 319 -2.43 -12.87 -18.47
C ASP A 319 -2.79 -12.36 -17.06
N ARG A 320 -2.54 -13.18 -16.09
CA ARG A 320 -2.72 -12.88 -14.67
C ARG A 320 -1.37 -12.97 -14.00
N VAL A 321 -1.06 -12.01 -13.18
CA VAL A 321 0.21 -11.94 -12.44
C VAL A 321 -0.05 -12.00 -10.95
N ALA A 322 0.67 -12.89 -10.26
CA ALA A 322 0.76 -12.90 -8.81
C ALA A 322 2.00 -12.13 -8.37
N PHE A 323 1.82 -11.16 -7.50
CA PHE A 323 2.92 -10.41 -6.89
C PHE A 323 3.29 -11.07 -5.58
N ILE A 324 4.55 -11.49 -5.49
CA ILE A 324 5.09 -12.23 -4.38
C ILE A 324 6.21 -11.42 -3.76
N ARG A 325 6.06 -11.11 -2.47
CA ARG A 325 7.17 -10.61 -1.68
C ARG A 325 8.06 -11.77 -1.26
N VAL A 326 9.34 -11.70 -1.53
CA VAL A 326 10.35 -12.59 -0.97
C VAL A 326 10.54 -12.24 0.51
N CYS A 327 10.27 -13.20 1.39
CA CYS A 327 10.32 -13.01 2.84
C CYS A 327 11.60 -13.55 3.47
N SER A 328 12.08 -14.70 3.01
CA SER A 328 13.34 -15.29 3.49
C SER A 328 14.06 -16.05 2.38
N GLY A 329 15.34 -16.27 2.57
CA GLY A 329 16.17 -17.02 1.63
C GLY A 329 16.34 -16.33 0.28
N LYS A 330 16.98 -17.02 -0.65
CA LYS A 330 17.18 -16.55 -2.03
C LYS A 330 16.15 -17.20 -2.95
N PHE A 331 15.46 -16.40 -3.73
CA PHE A 331 14.70 -16.89 -4.87
C PHE A 331 15.64 -17.12 -6.06
N GLU A 332 15.49 -18.25 -6.73
CA GLU A 332 16.16 -18.55 -7.98
C GLU A 332 15.14 -18.98 -9.04
N LYS A 333 15.34 -18.50 -10.25
CA LYS A 333 14.50 -18.86 -11.40
C LYS A 333 14.41 -20.38 -11.55
N ASP A 334 13.21 -20.85 -11.87
CA ASP A 334 12.91 -22.27 -12.06
C ASP A 334 13.03 -23.15 -10.80
N MET A 335 13.22 -22.55 -9.61
CA MET A 335 13.20 -23.31 -8.37
C MET A 335 11.84 -23.98 -8.13
N SER A 336 11.87 -25.09 -7.41
CA SER A 336 10.66 -25.82 -6.98
C SER A 336 10.32 -25.45 -5.54
N VAL A 337 9.11 -24.99 -5.30
CA VAL A 337 8.59 -24.60 -3.99
C VAL A 337 7.32 -25.37 -3.65
N LYS A 338 7.03 -25.48 -2.37
CA LYS A 338 5.74 -25.98 -1.88
C LYS A 338 4.77 -24.82 -1.70
N HIS A 339 3.52 -25.06 -2.00
CA HIS A 339 2.42 -24.13 -1.82
C HIS A 339 1.63 -24.49 -0.56
N SER A 340 1.54 -23.58 0.42
CA SER A 340 0.98 -23.88 1.74
C SER A 340 -0.48 -24.36 1.67
N ARG A 341 -1.33 -23.67 0.94
CA ARG A 341 -2.77 -23.95 0.85
C ARG A 341 -3.07 -25.30 0.18
N THR A 342 -2.35 -25.68 -0.86
CA THR A 342 -2.64 -26.91 -1.64
C THR A 342 -1.71 -28.07 -1.34
N GLY A 343 -0.60 -27.85 -0.63
CA GLY A 343 0.45 -28.85 -0.39
C GLY A 343 1.24 -29.26 -1.64
N LYS A 344 0.91 -28.73 -2.82
CA LYS A 344 1.53 -29.12 -4.09
C LYS A 344 2.90 -28.47 -4.25
N THR A 345 3.79 -29.17 -4.96
CA THR A 345 5.07 -28.62 -5.41
C THR A 345 4.87 -27.91 -6.75
N ILE A 346 5.33 -26.67 -6.83
CA ILE A 346 5.18 -25.79 -8.00
C ILE A 346 6.56 -25.32 -8.43
N ARG A 347 6.85 -25.37 -9.73
CA ARG A 347 8.04 -24.77 -10.32
C ARG A 347 7.77 -23.31 -10.66
N LEU A 348 8.57 -22.38 -10.11
CA LEU A 348 8.46 -20.95 -10.32
C LEU A 348 9.23 -20.54 -11.58
N SER A 349 8.56 -20.61 -12.73
CA SER A 349 9.14 -20.29 -14.03
C SER A 349 8.79 -18.87 -14.47
N ARG A 350 9.70 -18.24 -15.22
CA ARG A 350 9.55 -16.90 -15.82
C ARG A 350 9.17 -15.82 -14.79
N PRO A 351 9.92 -15.69 -13.69
CA PRO A 351 9.73 -14.59 -12.75
C PRO A 351 10.03 -13.26 -13.45
N GLN A 352 9.23 -12.26 -13.13
CA GLN A 352 9.32 -10.95 -13.75
C GLN A 352 9.47 -9.88 -12.67
N LYS A 353 10.35 -8.93 -12.89
CA LYS A 353 10.34 -7.65 -12.24
C LYS A 353 9.37 -6.76 -13.02
N ILE A 354 8.45 -6.15 -12.32
CA ILE A 354 7.40 -5.34 -12.93
C ILE A 354 7.67 -3.89 -12.56
N PHE A 355 7.78 -3.04 -13.58
CA PHE A 355 7.92 -1.61 -13.43
C PHE A 355 6.78 -0.93 -14.21
N GLY A 356 5.69 -0.61 -13.52
CA GLY A 356 4.46 -0.16 -14.18
C GLY A 356 3.93 -1.22 -15.16
N GLN A 357 4.02 -0.97 -16.47
CA GLN A 357 3.66 -1.93 -17.53
C GLN A 357 4.84 -2.74 -18.06
N ASP A 358 6.06 -2.29 -17.81
CA ASP A 358 7.27 -2.95 -18.31
C ASP A 358 7.59 -4.20 -17.48
N ARG A 359 8.08 -5.25 -18.16
CA ARG A 359 8.38 -6.54 -17.55
C ARG A 359 9.79 -6.96 -17.94
N GLU A 360 10.59 -7.28 -16.97
CA GLU A 360 11.94 -7.79 -17.12
C GLU A 360 12.05 -9.14 -16.43
N VAL A 361 12.64 -10.12 -17.09
CA VAL A 361 12.87 -11.45 -16.49
C VAL A 361 13.97 -11.33 -15.44
N VAL A 362 13.74 -11.91 -14.27
CA VAL A 362 14.68 -11.91 -13.15
C VAL A 362 15.22 -13.33 -12.94
N ASP A 363 16.50 -13.49 -12.74
CA ASP A 363 17.09 -14.79 -12.47
C ASP A 363 17.13 -15.10 -10.96
N ASP A 364 17.31 -14.08 -10.13
CA ASP A 364 17.32 -14.18 -8.67
C ASP A 364 16.62 -12.99 -7.98
N ALA A 365 16.16 -13.21 -6.73
CA ALA A 365 15.61 -12.17 -5.88
C ALA A 365 15.88 -12.49 -4.40
N TYR A 366 15.91 -11.46 -3.55
CA TYR A 366 16.28 -11.55 -2.15
C TYR A 366 15.15 -11.02 -1.24
N PRO A 367 15.20 -11.32 0.07
CA PRO A 367 14.20 -10.82 1.00
C PRO A 367 14.01 -9.30 0.89
N GLY A 368 12.76 -8.91 0.73
CA GLY A 368 12.36 -7.54 0.45
C GLY A 368 11.98 -7.29 -1.01
N ASP A 369 12.53 -8.05 -1.97
CA ASP A 369 12.13 -7.90 -3.37
C ASP A 369 10.69 -8.37 -3.61
N VAL A 370 10.08 -7.78 -4.61
CA VAL A 370 8.78 -8.21 -5.13
C VAL A 370 8.96 -8.74 -6.53
N ILE A 371 8.52 -9.97 -6.74
CA ILE A 371 8.52 -10.63 -8.05
C ILE A 371 7.11 -10.89 -8.54
N GLY A 372 6.90 -10.76 -9.85
CA GLY A 372 5.68 -11.16 -10.52
C GLY A 372 5.80 -12.55 -11.12
N LEU A 373 4.83 -13.40 -10.88
CA LEU A 373 4.72 -14.71 -11.51
C LEU A 373 3.43 -14.82 -12.32
N ASN A 374 3.50 -15.46 -13.48
CA ASN A 374 2.29 -15.77 -14.21
C ASN A 374 1.39 -16.70 -13.38
N ASN A 375 0.14 -16.29 -13.18
CA ASN A 375 -0.85 -17.00 -12.37
C ASN A 375 -1.99 -17.56 -13.25
N PRO A 376 -1.92 -18.80 -13.69
CA PRO A 376 -3.03 -19.45 -14.40
C PRO A 376 -4.22 -19.84 -13.48
N GLY A 377 -4.35 -19.25 -12.29
CA GLY A 377 -5.37 -19.56 -11.27
C GLY A 377 -4.86 -20.43 -10.12
N MET A 378 -3.53 -20.58 -9.96
CA MET A 378 -2.94 -21.39 -8.89
C MET A 378 -2.81 -20.63 -7.57
N PHE A 379 -2.48 -19.33 -7.63
CA PHE A 379 -2.20 -18.51 -6.47
C PHE A 379 -3.41 -17.69 -6.07
N SER A 380 -3.59 -17.54 -4.77
CA SER A 380 -4.54 -16.65 -4.13
C SER A 380 -3.80 -15.63 -3.23
N ILE A 381 -4.42 -14.49 -2.97
CA ILE A 381 -3.90 -13.52 -2.00
C ILE A 381 -3.82 -14.19 -0.62
N GLY A 382 -2.67 -14.04 0.05
CA GLY A 382 -2.38 -14.69 1.32
C GLY A 382 -1.62 -16.01 1.23
N ASP A 383 -1.46 -16.58 0.02
CA ASP A 383 -0.73 -17.83 -0.14
C ASP A 383 0.75 -17.67 0.25
N THR A 384 1.27 -18.69 0.91
CA THR A 384 2.70 -18.82 1.24
C THR A 384 3.36 -19.85 0.34
N LEU A 385 4.48 -19.47 -0.27
CA LEU A 385 5.36 -20.34 -1.04
C LEU A 385 6.64 -20.57 -0.25
N TYR A 386 7.10 -21.81 -0.14
CA TYR A 386 8.26 -22.12 0.72
C TYR A 386 9.05 -23.33 0.24
N THR A 387 10.31 -23.41 0.68
CA THR A 387 11.13 -24.61 0.62
C THR A 387 11.24 -25.22 2.03
N GLY A 388 11.61 -26.48 2.11
CA GLY A 388 11.81 -27.16 3.39
C GLY A 388 10.52 -27.63 4.07
N ALA A 389 10.43 -27.40 5.39
CA ALA A 389 9.29 -27.84 6.20
C ALA A 389 8.09 -26.89 6.06
N HIS A 390 6.85 -27.41 6.30
CA HIS A 390 5.61 -26.64 6.11
C HIS A 390 5.66 -25.28 6.80
N LEU A 391 5.38 -24.23 6.04
CA LEU A 391 5.37 -22.85 6.48
C LEU A 391 4.11 -22.14 5.96
N GLU A 392 3.47 -21.36 6.84
CA GLU A 392 2.32 -20.55 6.50
C GLU A 392 2.41 -19.21 7.24
N TYR A 393 2.40 -18.12 6.50
CA TYR A 393 2.35 -16.75 7.06
C TYR A 393 0.93 -16.37 7.42
N GLU A 394 0.80 -15.46 8.39
CA GLU A 394 -0.51 -14.86 8.69
C GLU A 394 -1.11 -14.24 7.44
N GLY A 395 -2.36 -14.59 7.16
CA GLY A 395 -3.12 -14.07 6.04
C GLY A 395 -3.44 -12.58 6.17
N ILE A 396 -3.97 -12.02 5.10
CA ILE A 396 -4.42 -10.63 5.07
C ILE A 396 -5.92 -10.62 5.38
N PRO A 397 -6.36 -9.98 6.47
CA PRO A 397 -7.79 -9.86 6.76
C PRO A 397 -8.48 -8.94 5.75
N SER A 398 -9.74 -9.23 5.42
CA SER A 398 -10.60 -8.37 4.60
C SER A 398 -11.43 -7.46 5.46
N PHE A 399 -11.56 -6.19 5.06
CA PHE A 399 -12.40 -5.21 5.77
C PHE A 399 -13.89 -5.47 5.54
N SER A 400 -14.70 -5.03 6.49
CA SER A 400 -16.15 -5.02 6.34
C SER A 400 -16.55 -4.07 5.21
N PRO A 401 -17.29 -4.54 4.21
CA PRO A 401 -17.85 -3.66 3.18
C PRO A 401 -18.98 -2.80 3.77
N GLU A 402 -19.20 -1.64 3.14
CA GLU A 402 -20.19 -0.64 3.56
C GLU A 402 -21.29 -0.42 2.51
N ILE A 403 -21.07 -0.91 1.28
CA ILE A 403 -22.02 -0.78 0.17
C ILE A 403 -22.27 -2.15 -0.46
N PHE A 404 -23.53 -2.45 -0.72
CA PHE A 404 -23.96 -3.74 -1.27
C PHE A 404 -24.87 -3.52 -2.47
N SER A 405 -24.65 -4.30 -3.54
CA SER A 405 -25.46 -4.25 -4.74
C SER A 405 -25.58 -5.63 -5.39
N TRP A 406 -26.77 -5.99 -5.83
CA TRP A 406 -26.93 -7.11 -6.73
C TRP A 406 -26.25 -6.80 -8.06
N LEU A 407 -25.51 -7.75 -8.58
CA LEU A 407 -24.91 -7.66 -9.92
C LEU A 407 -25.70 -8.55 -10.87
N ARG A 408 -26.39 -7.93 -11.82
CA ARG A 408 -27.24 -8.63 -12.76
C ARG A 408 -26.64 -8.62 -14.15
N ASN A 409 -26.66 -9.78 -14.78
CA ASN A 409 -26.32 -9.90 -16.21
C ASN A 409 -27.61 -9.94 -17.03
N PRO A 410 -27.98 -8.86 -17.74
CA PRO A 410 -29.20 -8.82 -18.55
C PRO A 410 -29.10 -9.67 -19.81
N ASN A 411 -27.91 -10.08 -20.23
CA ASN A 411 -27.68 -10.85 -21.45
C ASN A 411 -27.28 -12.31 -21.14
N PRO A 412 -28.19 -13.28 -21.25
CA PRO A 412 -27.87 -14.68 -21.00
C PRO A 412 -26.74 -15.25 -21.87
N SER A 413 -26.56 -14.74 -23.10
CA SER A 413 -25.50 -15.21 -24.00
C SER A 413 -24.09 -14.85 -23.50
N ALA A 414 -23.95 -13.80 -22.67
CA ALA A 414 -22.71 -13.38 -22.06
C ALA A 414 -22.41 -14.08 -20.72
N PHE A 415 -23.20 -15.06 -20.28
CA PHE A 415 -23.11 -15.66 -18.96
C PHE A 415 -21.74 -16.27 -18.65
N LYS A 416 -21.11 -16.93 -19.63
CA LYS A 416 -19.76 -17.49 -19.46
C LYS A 416 -18.71 -16.42 -19.17
N ASN A 417 -18.75 -15.30 -19.90
CA ASN A 417 -17.85 -14.19 -19.71
C ASN A 417 -18.15 -13.45 -18.39
N PHE A 418 -19.42 -13.33 -18.04
CA PHE A 418 -19.85 -12.77 -16.76
C PHE A 418 -19.27 -13.55 -15.58
N ARG A 419 -19.48 -14.88 -15.53
CA ARG A 419 -18.89 -15.73 -14.48
C ARG A 419 -17.37 -15.59 -14.41
N LYS A 420 -16.72 -15.65 -15.57
CA LYS A 420 -15.26 -15.49 -15.64
C LYS A 420 -14.83 -14.16 -15.07
N GLY A 421 -15.42 -13.04 -15.53
CA GLY A 421 -15.04 -11.70 -15.09
C GLY A 421 -15.28 -11.48 -13.59
N VAL A 422 -16.44 -11.91 -13.08
CA VAL A 422 -16.76 -11.78 -11.65
C VAL A 422 -15.78 -12.57 -10.78
N ASN A 423 -15.45 -13.81 -11.16
CA ASN A 423 -14.51 -14.63 -10.41
C ASN A 423 -13.09 -14.05 -10.43
N GLU A 424 -12.62 -13.59 -11.59
CA GLU A 424 -11.27 -12.99 -11.71
C GLU A 424 -11.16 -11.69 -10.92
N LEU A 425 -12.17 -10.80 -10.98
CA LEU A 425 -12.19 -9.56 -10.19
C LEU A 425 -12.25 -9.81 -8.68
N ARG A 426 -12.97 -10.85 -8.24
CA ARG A 426 -12.96 -11.31 -6.85
C ARG A 426 -11.58 -11.81 -6.44
N GLU A 427 -10.94 -12.65 -7.25
CA GLU A 427 -9.62 -13.21 -6.95
C GLU A 427 -8.54 -12.12 -6.86
N GLU A 428 -8.63 -11.09 -7.68
CA GLU A 428 -7.79 -9.89 -7.57
C GLU A 428 -8.10 -9.08 -6.30
N GLY A 429 -9.26 -9.32 -5.67
CA GLY A 429 -9.74 -8.53 -4.56
C GLY A 429 -10.24 -7.13 -4.96
N ALA A 430 -10.57 -6.94 -6.22
CA ALA A 430 -11.17 -5.68 -6.69
C ALA A 430 -12.50 -5.39 -6.00
N VAL A 431 -13.21 -6.45 -5.58
CA VAL A 431 -14.47 -6.39 -4.86
C VAL A 431 -14.68 -7.70 -4.08
N GLN A 432 -15.38 -7.63 -2.95
CA GLN A 432 -15.86 -8.83 -2.27
C GLN A 432 -17.15 -9.31 -2.90
N ILE A 433 -17.33 -10.63 -2.99
CA ILE A 433 -18.54 -11.25 -3.52
C ILE A 433 -19.23 -12.01 -2.41
N LEU A 434 -20.51 -11.72 -2.22
CA LEU A 434 -21.39 -12.45 -1.32
C LEU A 434 -22.49 -13.14 -2.15
N TYR A 435 -23.06 -14.17 -1.57
CA TYR A 435 -24.14 -14.95 -2.19
C TYR A 435 -25.35 -14.98 -1.27
N ASP A 436 -26.54 -14.96 -1.83
CA ASP A 436 -27.76 -15.13 -1.03
C ASP A 436 -27.75 -16.49 -0.30
N PHE A 437 -28.30 -16.54 0.88
CA PHE A 437 -28.56 -17.79 1.59
C PHE A 437 -29.55 -18.67 0.82
N ASP A 438 -30.55 -18.05 0.17
CA ASP A 438 -31.49 -18.69 -0.71
C ASP A 438 -30.84 -19.05 -2.06
N GLU A 439 -30.55 -20.33 -2.26
CA GLU A 439 -29.87 -20.84 -3.45
C GLU A 439 -30.66 -20.66 -4.76
N SER A 440 -31.95 -20.33 -4.68
CA SER A 440 -32.74 -19.96 -5.86
C SER A 440 -32.28 -18.62 -6.46
N LYS A 441 -31.66 -17.74 -5.66
CA LYS A 441 -31.13 -16.44 -6.05
C LYS A 441 -29.67 -16.56 -6.43
N ARG A 442 -29.39 -16.73 -7.70
CA ARG A 442 -28.05 -17.02 -8.23
C ARG A 442 -27.20 -15.79 -8.53
N ASP A 443 -27.80 -14.59 -8.52
CA ASP A 443 -27.04 -13.37 -8.80
C ASP A 443 -26.07 -13.06 -7.65
N PRO A 444 -24.80 -12.72 -7.94
CA PRO A 444 -23.86 -12.35 -6.91
C PRO A 444 -24.19 -10.98 -6.33
N ILE A 445 -23.84 -10.79 -5.06
CA ILE A 445 -23.90 -9.51 -4.37
C ILE A 445 -22.48 -8.95 -4.36
N LEU A 446 -22.26 -7.81 -5.01
CA LEU A 446 -21.04 -7.05 -4.86
C LEU A 446 -21.06 -6.35 -3.50
N ALA A 447 -19.98 -6.50 -2.75
CA ALA A 447 -19.79 -5.88 -1.46
C ALA A 447 -18.50 -5.05 -1.48
N ALA A 448 -18.62 -3.74 -1.34
CA ALA A 448 -17.55 -2.77 -1.54
C ALA A 448 -17.43 -1.80 -0.36
N VAL A 449 -16.28 -1.16 -0.23
CA VAL A 449 -16.05 -0.09 0.74
C VAL A 449 -16.67 1.23 0.25
N GLY A 450 -16.65 1.48 -1.06
CA GLY A 450 -17.18 2.69 -1.64
C GLY A 450 -17.76 2.52 -3.05
N GLN A 451 -18.49 3.55 -3.49
CA GLN A 451 -19.25 3.52 -4.75
C GLN A 451 -18.33 3.41 -5.98
N LEU A 452 -17.18 4.07 -5.96
CA LEU A 452 -16.23 4.03 -7.07
C LEU A 452 -15.70 2.62 -7.34
N GLN A 453 -15.57 1.79 -6.31
CA GLN A 453 -15.17 0.40 -6.46
C GLN A 453 -16.18 -0.40 -7.30
N LEU A 454 -17.48 -0.18 -7.10
CA LEU A 454 -18.54 -0.79 -7.91
C LEU A 454 -18.51 -0.30 -9.37
N GLU A 455 -18.25 0.98 -9.58
CA GLU A 455 -18.10 1.57 -10.92
C GLU A 455 -16.91 0.99 -11.67
N VAL A 456 -15.76 0.80 -10.98
CA VAL A 456 -14.58 0.15 -11.55
C VAL A 456 -14.88 -1.28 -11.96
N VAL A 457 -15.58 -2.04 -11.13
CA VAL A 457 -15.96 -3.43 -11.43
C VAL A 457 -16.84 -3.51 -12.67
N THR A 458 -17.88 -2.67 -12.76
CA THR A 458 -18.78 -2.67 -13.94
C THR A 458 -18.06 -2.20 -15.20
N HIS A 459 -17.20 -1.18 -15.09
CA HIS A 459 -16.38 -0.72 -16.20
C HIS A 459 -15.43 -1.83 -16.70
N ARG A 460 -14.76 -2.54 -15.80
CA ARG A 460 -13.86 -3.65 -16.15
C ARG A 460 -14.62 -4.84 -16.75
N LEU A 461 -15.81 -5.19 -16.22
CA LEU A 461 -16.66 -6.21 -16.82
C LEU A 461 -17.01 -5.87 -18.28
N LYS A 462 -17.30 -4.60 -18.56
CA LYS A 462 -17.61 -4.14 -19.91
C LYS A 462 -16.36 -4.12 -20.82
N SER A 463 -15.27 -3.50 -20.38
CA SER A 463 -14.08 -3.28 -21.21
C SER A 463 -13.24 -4.54 -21.41
N GLU A 464 -13.11 -5.40 -20.38
CA GLU A 464 -12.22 -6.56 -20.41
C GLU A 464 -12.96 -7.86 -20.81
N TYR A 465 -14.24 -8.00 -20.41
CA TYR A 465 -15.01 -9.23 -20.61
C TYR A 465 -16.17 -9.07 -21.60
N GLY A 466 -16.48 -7.84 -22.03
CA GLY A 466 -17.60 -7.56 -22.95
C GLY A 466 -18.98 -7.76 -22.33
N VAL A 467 -19.09 -7.57 -21.02
CA VAL A 467 -20.33 -7.78 -20.26
C VAL A 467 -20.87 -6.45 -19.75
N ASP A 468 -22.07 -6.08 -20.18
CA ASP A 468 -22.77 -4.89 -19.72
C ASP A 468 -23.69 -5.28 -18.55
N ALA A 469 -23.13 -5.27 -17.34
CA ALA A 469 -23.84 -5.70 -16.13
C ALA A 469 -24.51 -4.52 -15.42
N ASN A 470 -25.66 -4.77 -14.80
CA ASN A 470 -26.44 -3.78 -14.06
C ASN A 470 -26.27 -3.96 -12.54
N LEU A 471 -26.19 -2.85 -11.82
CA LEU A 471 -26.19 -2.81 -10.37
C LEU A 471 -27.58 -2.46 -9.84
N GLU A 472 -28.03 -3.23 -8.84
CA GLU A 472 -29.25 -2.94 -8.08
C GLU A 472 -28.88 -2.78 -6.62
N ALA A 473 -28.93 -1.55 -6.12
CA ALA A 473 -28.51 -1.21 -4.76
C ALA A 473 -29.33 -1.93 -3.68
N MET A 474 -28.65 -2.34 -2.62
CA MET A 474 -29.28 -2.96 -1.45
C MET A 474 -29.27 -1.98 -0.27
N PRO A 475 -30.29 -1.99 0.59
CA PRO A 475 -30.43 -1.05 1.70
C PRO A 475 -29.64 -1.47 2.95
N TYR A 476 -28.39 -1.92 2.79
CA TYR A 476 -27.52 -2.36 3.87
C TYR A 476 -26.22 -1.55 3.84
N GLN A 477 -25.63 -1.32 5.02
CA GLN A 477 -24.42 -0.52 5.19
C GLN A 477 -23.33 -1.23 6.02
N LEU A 478 -23.68 -2.35 6.68
CA LEU A 478 -22.76 -3.06 7.56
C LEU A 478 -22.82 -4.56 7.30
N ALA A 479 -21.67 -5.23 7.39
CA ALA A 479 -21.57 -6.67 7.36
C ALA A 479 -20.88 -7.18 8.64
N ARG A 480 -21.31 -8.35 9.13
CA ARG A 480 -20.66 -9.05 10.24
C ARG A 480 -20.59 -10.53 9.94
N TRP A 481 -19.39 -11.10 10.10
CA TRP A 481 -19.15 -12.53 10.00
C TRP A 481 -19.51 -13.21 11.32
N ILE A 482 -20.16 -14.37 11.24
CA ILE A 482 -20.55 -15.14 12.43
C ILE A 482 -19.52 -16.25 12.63
N SER A 483 -18.70 -16.14 13.69
CA SER A 483 -17.68 -17.15 13.98
C SER A 483 -18.25 -18.50 14.40
N ASP A 484 -19.46 -18.50 14.97
CA ASP A 484 -20.16 -19.71 15.43
C ASP A 484 -20.71 -20.55 14.25
N GLY A 485 -20.58 -20.05 13.02
CA GLY A 485 -20.91 -20.78 11.80
C GLY A 485 -22.41 -20.98 11.55
N TRP A 486 -22.74 -21.83 10.57
CA TRP A 486 -24.12 -22.14 10.17
C TRP A 486 -24.98 -22.73 11.28
N PRO A 487 -24.47 -23.65 12.16
CA PRO A 487 -25.30 -24.20 13.23
C PRO A 487 -25.85 -23.16 14.21
N ALA A 488 -25.19 -22.02 14.34
CA ALA A 488 -25.68 -20.91 15.15
C ALA A 488 -26.77 -20.12 14.41
N ILE A 489 -26.62 -19.93 13.10
CA ILE A 489 -27.63 -19.28 12.25
C ILE A 489 -28.93 -20.08 12.17
N GLU A 490 -28.88 -21.41 12.08
CA GLU A 490 -30.05 -22.30 12.04
C GLU A 490 -30.90 -22.21 13.31
N LYS A 491 -30.30 -21.86 14.43
CA LYS A 491 -31.00 -21.66 15.74
C LYS A 491 -31.63 -20.29 15.86
N LEU A 492 -31.32 -19.35 14.96
CA LEU A 492 -31.92 -18.02 14.97
C LEU A 492 -33.39 -18.11 14.56
N GLY A 493 -34.23 -17.44 15.31
CA GLY A 493 -35.62 -17.23 14.94
C GLY A 493 -35.76 -16.30 13.73
N ARG A 494 -36.94 -15.72 13.56
CA ARG A 494 -37.13 -14.67 12.55
C ARG A 494 -36.29 -13.46 12.86
N ILE A 495 -35.45 -13.07 11.91
CA ILE A 495 -34.63 -11.88 11.98
C ILE A 495 -35.26 -10.74 11.17
N PHE A 496 -35.20 -9.52 11.72
CA PHE A 496 -35.80 -8.33 11.10
C PHE A 496 -34.72 -7.30 10.79
N ASN A 497 -34.93 -6.52 9.73
CA ASN A 497 -34.03 -5.44 9.30
C ASN A 497 -32.57 -5.85 9.02
N CYS A 498 -32.32 -7.12 8.81
CA CYS A 498 -31.03 -7.67 8.41
C CYS A 498 -31.23 -8.77 7.36
N LYS A 499 -30.15 -9.21 6.74
CA LYS A 499 -30.17 -10.26 5.71
C LYS A 499 -29.01 -11.22 5.92
N ILE A 500 -29.29 -12.51 5.93
CA ILE A 500 -28.27 -13.56 5.94
C ILE A 500 -27.79 -13.77 4.51
N VAL A 501 -26.47 -13.78 4.36
CA VAL A 501 -25.77 -14.09 3.10
C VAL A 501 -24.58 -14.98 3.44
N LYS A 502 -23.91 -15.54 2.43
CA LYS A 502 -22.68 -16.28 2.57
C LYS A 502 -21.57 -15.62 1.77
N ASP A 503 -20.35 -15.64 2.29
CA ASP A 503 -19.19 -15.21 1.52
C ASP A 503 -18.71 -16.32 0.57
N CYS A 504 -17.65 -16.02 -0.19
CA CYS A 504 -17.09 -16.98 -1.15
C CYS A 504 -16.46 -18.24 -0.49
N TRP A 505 -16.27 -18.23 0.83
CA TRP A 505 -15.78 -19.38 1.60
C TRP A 505 -16.92 -20.14 2.30
N ASN A 506 -18.16 -19.89 1.91
CA ASN A 506 -19.36 -20.47 2.51
C ASN A 506 -19.53 -20.15 4.00
N ARG A 507 -19.05 -19.00 4.46
CA ARG A 507 -19.24 -18.56 5.85
C ARG A 507 -20.45 -17.66 5.97
N PRO A 508 -21.23 -17.78 7.07
CA PRO A 508 -22.38 -16.92 7.29
C PRO A 508 -21.97 -15.47 7.56
N VAL A 509 -22.65 -14.57 6.88
CA VAL A 509 -22.50 -13.12 7.03
C VAL A 509 -23.90 -12.53 7.20
N ILE A 510 -24.05 -11.60 8.14
CA ILE A 510 -25.28 -10.84 8.31
C ILE A 510 -25.05 -9.41 7.87
N LEU A 511 -25.94 -8.93 6.99
CA LEU A 511 -25.99 -7.55 6.54
C LEU A 511 -27.00 -6.76 7.35
N PHE A 512 -26.63 -5.57 7.83
CA PHE A 512 -27.46 -4.67 8.62
C PHE A 512 -27.68 -3.34 7.90
N LYS A 513 -28.87 -2.74 8.06
CA LYS A 513 -29.19 -1.45 7.45
C LYS A 513 -28.40 -0.30 8.04
N ASN A 514 -28.15 -0.33 9.35
CA ASN A 514 -27.43 0.70 10.09
C ASN A 514 -26.92 0.15 11.44
N GLU A 515 -26.17 0.96 12.18
CA GLU A 515 -25.62 0.58 13.48
C GLU A 515 -26.70 0.31 14.54
N TRP A 516 -27.83 1.01 14.49
CA TRP A 516 -28.91 0.76 15.43
C TRP A 516 -29.45 -0.68 15.30
N ASN A 517 -29.67 -1.14 14.05
CA ASN A 517 -30.10 -2.53 13.79
C ASN A 517 -29.03 -3.55 14.22
N LEU A 518 -27.77 -3.24 14.04
CA LEU A 518 -26.67 -4.09 14.52
C LEU A 518 -26.67 -4.20 16.04
N ASN A 519 -26.76 -3.08 16.76
CA ASN A 519 -26.75 -3.07 18.23
C ASN A 519 -27.94 -3.81 18.81
N GLN A 520 -29.14 -3.58 18.27
CA GLN A 520 -30.35 -4.34 18.67
C GLN A 520 -30.17 -5.84 18.44
N PHE A 521 -29.61 -6.22 17.28
CA PHE A 521 -29.36 -7.64 16.99
C PHE A 521 -28.35 -8.26 17.98
N ILE A 522 -27.31 -7.53 18.39
CA ILE A 522 -26.34 -7.99 19.38
C ILE A 522 -27.02 -8.19 20.76
N GLU A 523 -27.89 -7.26 21.17
CA GLU A 523 -28.61 -7.36 22.43
C GLU A 523 -29.55 -8.58 22.44
N ASP A 524 -30.28 -8.81 21.34
CA ASP A 524 -31.23 -9.93 21.20
C ASP A 524 -30.52 -11.29 21.05
N ASN A 525 -29.25 -11.31 20.59
CA ASN A 525 -28.49 -12.51 20.28
C ASN A 525 -27.06 -12.47 20.86
N ASN A 526 -26.94 -12.19 22.14
CA ASN A 526 -25.68 -12.03 22.87
C ASN A 526 -24.78 -13.28 22.89
N GLN A 527 -25.32 -14.45 22.53
CA GLN A 527 -24.58 -15.71 22.40
C GLN A 527 -23.77 -15.81 21.11
N LEU A 528 -24.00 -14.92 20.13
CA LEU A 528 -23.31 -14.95 18.84
C LEU A 528 -22.06 -14.09 18.84
N THR A 529 -21.02 -14.60 18.22
CA THR A 529 -19.76 -13.86 18.01
C THR A 529 -19.75 -13.20 16.63
N LEU A 530 -19.96 -11.87 16.62
CA LEU A 530 -19.97 -11.07 15.39
C LEU A 530 -18.63 -10.39 15.17
N ASN A 531 -17.99 -10.68 14.04
CA ASN A 531 -16.71 -10.10 13.66
C ASN A 531 -16.87 -9.04 12.57
N LYS A 532 -16.22 -7.89 12.77
CA LYS A 532 -16.13 -6.81 11.77
C LYS A 532 -15.18 -7.16 10.63
N VAL A 533 -14.21 -8.01 10.89
CA VAL A 533 -13.19 -8.44 9.93
C VAL A 533 -13.46 -9.90 9.56
N ALA A 534 -13.36 -10.22 8.27
CA ALA A 534 -13.50 -11.59 7.82
C ALA A 534 -12.37 -12.45 8.44
N PRO A 535 -12.68 -13.58 9.09
CA PRO A 535 -11.65 -14.49 9.58
C PRO A 535 -10.74 -14.96 8.45
N VAL A 536 -9.46 -15.15 8.74
CA VAL A 536 -8.52 -15.74 7.77
C VAL A 536 -8.91 -17.19 7.51
N VAL A 537 -8.87 -17.63 6.26
CA VAL A 537 -9.20 -19.00 5.86
C VAL A 537 -7.96 -19.69 5.33
N SER A 538 -7.68 -20.87 5.87
CA SER A 538 -6.67 -21.79 5.34
C SER A 538 -7.32 -23.10 4.88
N GLY A 539 -6.83 -23.66 3.77
CA GLY A 539 -7.18 -25.02 3.32
C GLY A 539 -8.56 -25.20 2.65
N VAL A 540 -9.35 -24.15 2.45
CA VAL A 540 -10.68 -24.22 1.80
C VAL A 540 -10.65 -23.55 0.43
N GLU A 541 -11.25 -24.18 -0.58
CA GLU A 541 -11.41 -23.55 -1.89
C GLU A 541 -12.65 -22.66 -1.91
N PRO A 542 -12.58 -21.49 -2.58
CA PRO A 542 -13.71 -20.57 -2.65
C PRO A 542 -14.82 -21.10 -3.58
N ILE A 543 -16.04 -20.72 -3.28
CA ILE A 543 -17.19 -20.95 -4.18
C ILE A 543 -16.91 -20.20 -5.48
N VAL A 544 -17.09 -20.88 -6.60
CA VAL A 544 -17.00 -20.32 -7.95
C VAL A 544 -18.43 -20.19 -8.50
N LEU A 545 -18.78 -19.03 -9.06
CA LEU A 545 -20.07 -18.77 -9.72
C LEU A 545 -20.40 -19.77 -10.81
#